data_3611a0e44b7ee25a16c08ca339bfc76d
#
_entry.id   3611a0e44b7ee25a16c08ca339bfc76d
#
_cell.length_a   1.000
_cell.length_b   1.000
_cell.length_c   1.000
_cell.angle_alpha   90.00
_cell.angle_beta   90.00
_cell.angle_gamma   90.00
#
_symmetry.space_group_name_H-M   'P 1'
#
loop_
_entity.id
_entity.type
_entity.pdbx_description
1 polymer ?
#
loop_
_entity_poly.entity_id
_entity_poly.type
_entity_poly.pdbx_seq_one_letter_code
_entity_poly.pdbx_strand_id
1 'polypeptide(L)'
;MPEVKGIITNYPNEEILSEKYDILLYNRVSQFDNNFDKVREDLGCKIVVDMDDDWLLPSNHLNYYDYQEMNPRIEQNLRDADLVTCTHARLAERIYPFNKNVLILPNAIPFDVYQFTSEKVEDDKIRIFWCGGITHEGDLEILKNPVRRLMAHKDKIKMVIGGYNDENQLSKWLWDKMVSYFTNSKKLEHVILKGTTPDKYMSMYEQADIMLVPLLGSKWAAGKSNLKLLEAAVKGVPVICSAVEPYINDFDAPVLWVYNQSDWYKHLNFLINDKQARLQYGQKITEWAKRKYNLSEVNITRKAAFADLIKA
;
A
#
# COMPACT_ATOMS: atom_id res chain seq x y z
N MET A 1 21.47 -20.88 -6.01
CA MET A 1 20.81 -20.08 -7.06
C MET A 1 21.78 -18.99 -7.49
N PRO A 2 21.81 -18.60 -8.77
CA PRO A 2 22.67 -17.49 -9.19
C PRO A 2 22.33 -16.21 -8.42
N GLU A 3 23.35 -15.43 -8.14
CA GLU A 3 23.20 -14.12 -7.49
C GLU A 3 22.46 -13.18 -8.44
N VAL A 4 21.41 -12.51 -7.96
CA VAL A 4 20.70 -11.49 -8.74
C VAL A 4 21.41 -10.15 -8.48
N LYS A 5 21.98 -9.58 -9.53
CA LYS A 5 22.49 -8.21 -9.52
C LYS A 5 21.46 -7.32 -10.19
N GLY A 6 21.16 -6.16 -9.63
CA GLY A 6 20.17 -5.25 -10.20
C GLY A 6 20.45 -3.80 -9.86
N ILE A 7 20.04 -2.92 -10.75
CA ILE A 7 20.03 -1.47 -10.56
C ILE A 7 18.57 -1.03 -10.49
N ILE A 8 18.26 -0.21 -9.51
CA ILE A 8 16.95 0.45 -9.39
C ILE A 8 17.14 1.92 -9.72
N THR A 9 16.46 2.40 -10.74
CA THR A 9 16.52 3.80 -11.16
C THR A 9 15.19 4.29 -11.70
N ASN A 10 14.89 5.57 -11.45
CA ASN A 10 13.75 6.24 -12.10
C ASN A 10 14.14 6.80 -13.47
N TYR A 11 15.44 7.01 -13.73
CA TYR A 11 15.97 7.64 -14.94
C TYR A 11 17.21 6.87 -15.40
N PRO A 12 17.05 5.82 -16.24
CA PRO A 12 18.18 5.13 -16.81
C PRO A 12 18.99 6.10 -17.68
N ASN A 13 20.30 6.17 -17.43
CA ASN A 13 21.23 6.93 -18.23
C ASN A 13 21.94 6.02 -19.25
N GLU A 14 22.74 6.62 -20.16
CA GLU A 14 23.45 5.85 -21.19
C GLU A 14 24.41 4.81 -20.60
N GLU A 15 25.03 5.08 -19.46
CA GLU A 15 25.93 4.16 -18.78
C GLU A 15 25.17 2.91 -18.32
N ILE A 16 24.01 3.08 -17.67
CA ILE A 16 23.14 1.97 -17.25
C ILE A 16 22.65 1.18 -18.47
N LEU A 17 22.22 1.87 -19.54
CA LEU A 17 21.72 1.24 -20.74
C LEU A 17 22.81 0.53 -21.58
N SER A 18 24.08 0.91 -21.38
CA SER A 18 25.22 0.23 -22.05
C SER A 18 25.58 -1.11 -21.42
N GLU A 19 25.14 -1.40 -20.20
CA GLU A 19 25.32 -2.69 -19.56
C GLU A 19 24.33 -3.72 -20.12
N LYS A 20 24.73 -4.99 -20.10
CA LYS A 20 23.83 -6.10 -20.49
C LYS A 20 23.05 -6.58 -19.29
N TYR A 21 21.72 -6.56 -19.41
CA TYR A 21 20.79 -7.08 -18.43
C TYR A 21 20.00 -8.25 -19.02
N ASP A 22 19.69 -9.24 -18.19
CA ASP A 22 18.82 -10.34 -18.59
C ASP A 22 17.34 -9.92 -18.57
N ILE A 23 16.97 -9.02 -17.66
CA ILE A 23 15.59 -8.55 -17.45
C ILE A 23 15.55 -7.05 -17.26
N LEU A 24 14.64 -6.39 -17.95
CA LEU A 24 14.16 -5.04 -17.67
C LEU A 24 12.79 -5.15 -16.98
N LEU A 25 12.71 -4.67 -15.72
CA LEU A 25 11.48 -4.64 -14.95
C LEU A 25 11.06 -3.22 -14.65
N TYR A 26 9.79 -2.88 -14.88
CA TYR A 26 9.23 -1.59 -14.51
C TYR A 26 7.76 -1.68 -14.11
N ASN A 27 7.32 -0.66 -13.37
CA ASN A 27 5.96 -0.55 -12.91
C ASN A 27 5.10 0.19 -13.93
N ARG A 28 4.01 -0.41 -14.39
CA ARG A 28 2.94 0.13 -15.25
C ARG A 28 3.41 0.71 -16.58
N VAL A 29 4.12 1.84 -16.57
CA VAL A 29 4.60 2.56 -17.76
C VAL A 29 6.10 2.75 -17.70
N SER A 30 6.77 2.43 -18.82
CA SER A 30 8.19 2.74 -18.96
C SER A 30 8.39 4.17 -19.47
N GLN A 31 9.61 4.66 -19.31
CA GLN A 31 10.04 5.91 -19.95
C GLN A 31 10.47 5.68 -21.42
N PHE A 32 10.63 4.44 -21.82
CA PHE A 32 10.89 4.09 -23.22
C PHE A 32 9.62 4.32 -24.04
N ASP A 33 9.77 4.93 -25.18
CA ASP A 33 8.66 5.02 -26.14
C ASP A 33 8.18 3.61 -26.46
N ASN A 34 6.96 3.29 -26.19
CA ASN A 34 6.20 2.05 -26.28
C ASN A 34 6.60 1.01 -27.36
N ASN A 35 7.87 0.97 -27.76
CA ASN A 35 8.41 0.04 -28.71
C ASN A 35 9.31 -0.98 -28.01
N PHE A 36 8.67 -1.98 -27.38
CA PHE A 36 9.39 -3.05 -26.72
C PHE A 36 10.23 -3.92 -27.65
N ASP A 37 9.84 -4.03 -28.91
CA ASP A 37 10.65 -4.75 -29.89
C ASP A 37 12.00 -4.07 -30.05
N LYS A 38 12.00 -2.73 -30.17
CA LYS A 38 13.25 -1.97 -30.22
C LYS A 38 14.04 -2.06 -28.92
N VAL A 39 13.38 -2.01 -27.76
CA VAL A 39 14.04 -2.20 -26.45
C VAL A 39 14.69 -3.57 -26.37
N ARG A 40 14.00 -4.63 -26.84
CA ARG A 40 14.59 -5.99 -26.90
C ARG A 40 15.76 -6.08 -27.87
N GLU A 41 15.65 -5.44 -29.05
CA GLU A 41 16.75 -5.40 -30.04
C GLU A 41 17.98 -4.67 -29.47
N ASP A 42 17.79 -3.52 -28.86
CA ASP A 42 18.86 -2.69 -28.33
C ASP A 42 19.52 -3.27 -27.06
N LEU A 43 18.73 -3.81 -26.13
CA LEU A 43 19.22 -4.29 -24.83
C LEU A 43 19.37 -5.82 -24.74
N GLY A 44 18.74 -6.59 -25.63
CA GLY A 44 18.81 -8.05 -25.62
C GLY A 44 18.19 -8.69 -24.37
N CYS A 45 17.25 -8.04 -23.70
CA CYS A 45 16.67 -8.46 -22.42
C CYS A 45 15.20 -8.89 -22.53
N LYS A 46 14.72 -9.67 -21.56
CA LYS A 46 13.31 -9.94 -21.33
C LYS A 46 12.65 -8.75 -20.63
N ILE A 47 11.38 -8.52 -20.90
CA ILE A 47 10.62 -7.40 -20.33
C ILE A 47 9.58 -7.92 -19.35
N VAL A 48 9.64 -7.42 -18.10
CA VAL A 48 8.67 -7.72 -17.06
C VAL A 48 7.94 -6.42 -16.67
N VAL A 49 6.62 -6.46 -16.70
CA VAL A 49 5.76 -5.35 -16.23
C VAL A 49 5.17 -5.74 -14.89
N ASP A 50 5.35 -4.88 -13.89
CA ASP A 50 4.77 -5.05 -12.55
C ASP A 50 3.54 -4.17 -12.37
N MET A 51 2.46 -4.78 -11.89
CA MET A 51 1.18 -4.12 -11.64
C MET A 51 0.80 -4.27 -10.17
N ASP A 52 0.80 -3.17 -9.45
CA ASP A 52 0.48 -3.13 -8.00
C ASP A 52 -0.97 -2.70 -7.71
N ASP A 53 -1.58 -1.87 -8.57
CA ASP A 53 -2.94 -1.35 -8.47
C ASP A 53 -3.69 -1.40 -9.81
N ASP A 54 -5.04 -1.36 -9.77
CA ASP A 54 -5.89 -1.24 -10.95
C ASP A 54 -5.70 0.13 -11.61
N TRP A 55 -5.48 0.15 -12.93
CA TRP A 55 -5.30 1.37 -13.73
C TRP A 55 -6.60 1.98 -14.26
N LEU A 56 -7.72 1.27 -14.15
CA LEU A 56 -9.02 1.75 -14.58
C LEU A 56 -9.70 2.54 -13.45
N LEU A 57 -9.31 3.79 -13.32
CA LEU A 57 -9.83 4.68 -12.29
C LEU A 57 -11.30 5.07 -12.56
N PRO A 58 -12.13 5.19 -11.50
CA PRO A 58 -13.49 5.72 -11.65
C PRO A 58 -13.47 7.22 -11.98
N SER A 59 -14.49 7.71 -12.69
CA SER A 59 -14.55 9.09 -13.19
C SER A 59 -14.50 10.19 -12.13
N ASN A 60 -14.78 9.85 -10.88
CA ASN A 60 -14.70 10.76 -9.75
C ASN A 60 -13.33 10.71 -9.02
N HIS A 61 -12.37 9.93 -9.52
CA HIS A 61 -11.03 9.87 -8.96
C HIS A 61 -10.22 11.10 -9.38
N LEU A 62 -9.39 11.65 -8.47
CA LEU A 62 -8.58 12.86 -8.73
C LEU A 62 -7.69 12.74 -9.97
N ASN A 63 -7.09 11.57 -10.18
CA ASN A 63 -6.16 11.31 -11.29
C ASN A 63 -6.86 10.66 -12.49
N TYR A 64 -8.19 10.76 -12.60
CA TYR A 64 -8.94 10.09 -13.67
C TYR A 64 -8.45 10.45 -15.08
N TYR A 65 -8.30 11.74 -15.35
CA TYR A 65 -7.89 12.21 -16.68
C TYR A 65 -6.46 11.83 -17.01
N ASP A 66 -5.52 11.92 -16.06
CA ASP A 66 -4.13 11.50 -16.27
C ASP A 66 -4.07 10.02 -16.66
N TYR A 67 -4.86 9.17 -15.97
CA TYR A 67 -4.92 7.74 -16.28
C TYR A 67 -5.63 7.44 -17.58
N GLN A 68 -6.64 8.23 -18.00
CA GLN A 68 -7.24 8.07 -19.32
C GLN A 68 -6.21 8.26 -20.45
N GLU A 69 -5.28 9.17 -20.29
CA GLU A 69 -4.17 9.37 -21.23
C GLU A 69 -3.13 8.25 -21.17
N MET A 70 -2.86 7.70 -19.98
CA MET A 70 -1.88 6.64 -19.77
C MET A 70 -2.40 5.23 -20.08
N ASN A 71 -3.70 4.98 -19.97
CA ASN A 71 -4.29 3.65 -20.11
C ASN A 71 -3.91 2.93 -21.41
N PRO A 72 -3.93 3.56 -22.59
CA PRO A 72 -3.52 2.88 -23.83
C PRO A 72 -2.07 2.38 -23.78
N ARG A 73 -1.18 3.15 -23.13
CA ARG A 73 0.22 2.78 -22.93
C ARG A 73 0.37 1.61 -21.95
N ILE A 74 -0.35 1.67 -20.83
CA ILE A 74 -0.35 0.58 -19.84
C ILE A 74 -0.80 -0.72 -20.51
N GLU A 75 -1.93 -0.68 -21.25
CA GLU A 75 -2.46 -1.84 -21.93
C GLU A 75 -1.51 -2.40 -23.00
N GLN A 76 -0.85 -1.51 -23.75
CA GLN A 76 0.15 -1.93 -24.73
C GLN A 76 1.35 -2.60 -24.05
N ASN A 77 1.85 -2.01 -22.94
CA ASN A 77 2.93 -2.59 -22.15
C ASN A 77 2.55 -3.97 -21.61
N LEU A 78 1.31 -4.16 -21.17
CA LEU A 78 0.82 -5.46 -20.72
C LEU A 78 0.83 -6.50 -21.86
N ARG A 79 0.41 -6.11 -23.09
CA ARG A 79 0.41 -7.02 -24.25
C ARG A 79 1.80 -7.45 -24.66
N ASP A 80 2.76 -6.54 -24.61
CA ASP A 80 4.09 -6.72 -25.15
C ASP A 80 5.09 -7.28 -24.13
N ALA A 81 4.72 -7.35 -22.84
CA ALA A 81 5.58 -7.91 -21.81
C ALA A 81 5.79 -9.43 -22.00
N ASP A 82 7.01 -9.91 -21.74
CA ASP A 82 7.31 -11.34 -21.69
C ASP A 82 6.68 -12.00 -20.44
N LEU A 83 6.55 -11.23 -19.33
CA LEU A 83 5.88 -11.63 -18.11
C LEU A 83 5.23 -10.40 -17.46
N VAL A 84 4.03 -10.56 -16.93
CA VAL A 84 3.41 -9.56 -16.06
C VAL A 84 3.37 -10.10 -14.64
N THR A 85 3.88 -9.34 -13.67
CA THR A 85 3.69 -9.62 -12.24
C THR A 85 2.58 -8.75 -11.69
N CYS A 86 1.79 -9.26 -10.75
CA CYS A 86 0.75 -8.49 -10.08
C CYS A 86 0.53 -8.98 -8.64
N THR A 87 -0.13 -8.16 -7.82
CA THR A 87 -0.19 -8.38 -6.37
C THR A 87 -1.22 -9.40 -5.92
N HIS A 88 -2.30 -9.65 -6.68
CA HIS A 88 -3.37 -10.56 -6.29
C HIS A 88 -4.22 -11.02 -7.47
N ALA A 89 -5.03 -12.08 -7.23
CA ALA A 89 -5.83 -12.74 -8.28
C ALA A 89 -6.83 -11.80 -8.98
N ARG A 90 -7.46 -10.87 -8.24
CA ARG A 90 -8.41 -9.91 -8.81
C ARG A 90 -7.76 -8.98 -9.83
N LEU A 91 -6.51 -8.58 -9.59
CA LEU A 91 -5.74 -7.77 -10.54
C LEU A 91 -5.28 -8.63 -11.73
N ALA A 92 -4.89 -9.89 -11.50
CA ALA A 92 -4.58 -10.84 -12.57
C ALA A 92 -5.76 -11.04 -13.54
N GLU A 93 -7.00 -11.15 -13.04
CA GLU A 93 -8.21 -11.22 -13.88
C GLU A 93 -8.36 -10.01 -14.83
N ARG A 94 -7.94 -8.82 -14.39
CA ARG A 94 -7.92 -7.61 -15.22
C ARG A 94 -6.84 -7.64 -16.30
N ILE A 95 -5.71 -8.29 -16.00
CA ILE A 95 -4.54 -8.37 -16.89
C ILE A 95 -4.71 -9.45 -17.96
N TYR A 96 -5.35 -10.57 -17.66
CA TYR A 96 -5.51 -11.71 -18.58
C TYR A 96 -6.07 -11.41 -19.98
N PRO A 97 -6.92 -10.39 -20.23
CA PRO A 97 -7.30 -9.99 -21.59
C PRO A 97 -6.13 -9.49 -22.45
N PHE A 98 -5.08 -8.99 -21.81
CA PHE A 98 -3.90 -8.38 -22.46
C PHE A 98 -2.72 -9.36 -22.53
N ASN A 99 -2.44 -10.09 -21.45
CA ASN A 99 -1.33 -11.03 -21.37
C ASN A 99 -1.74 -12.29 -20.60
N LYS A 100 -1.36 -13.48 -21.13
CA LYS A 100 -1.63 -14.77 -20.47
C LYS A 100 -0.50 -15.22 -19.56
N ASN A 101 0.71 -14.68 -19.73
CA ASN A 101 1.85 -14.96 -18.88
C ASN A 101 1.85 -14.02 -17.66
N VAL A 102 1.02 -14.35 -16.68
CA VAL A 102 0.82 -13.54 -15.46
C VAL A 102 1.24 -14.34 -14.25
N LEU A 103 2.08 -13.74 -13.42
CA LEU A 103 2.50 -14.30 -12.14
C LEU A 103 1.98 -13.44 -10.99
N ILE A 104 1.25 -14.05 -10.06
CA ILE A 104 0.81 -13.37 -8.84
C ILE A 104 1.96 -13.41 -7.83
N LEU A 105 2.49 -12.23 -7.51
CA LEU A 105 3.47 -12.00 -6.46
C LEU A 105 2.86 -11.00 -5.46
N PRO A 106 2.36 -11.45 -4.31
CA PRO A 106 1.72 -10.55 -3.36
C PRO A 106 2.72 -9.51 -2.86
N ASN A 107 2.24 -8.32 -2.51
CA ASN A 107 3.03 -7.38 -1.74
C ASN A 107 3.56 -8.07 -0.49
N ALA A 108 4.80 -7.81 -0.14
CA ALA A 108 5.46 -8.47 0.97
C ALA A 108 6.35 -7.50 1.73
N ILE A 109 6.60 -7.80 3.00
CA ILE A 109 7.35 -6.93 3.91
C ILE A 109 8.68 -7.59 4.28
N PRO A 110 9.80 -6.85 4.25
CA PRO A 110 11.06 -7.29 4.85
C PRO A 110 11.00 -7.11 6.38
N PHE A 111 11.23 -8.20 7.11
CA PHE A 111 11.24 -8.18 8.58
C PHE A 111 12.65 -7.99 9.18
N ASP A 112 13.64 -7.73 8.35
CA ASP A 112 15.07 -7.61 8.67
C ASP A 112 15.68 -6.25 8.27
N VAL A 113 14.90 -5.36 7.65
CA VAL A 113 15.35 -4.03 7.25
C VAL A 113 15.00 -3.01 8.33
N TYR A 114 15.97 -2.14 8.69
CA TYR A 114 15.88 -1.22 9.83
C TYR A 114 14.59 -0.41 9.91
N GLN A 115 14.15 0.24 8.83
CA GLN A 115 12.92 1.04 8.89
C GLN A 115 11.67 0.23 9.28
N PHE A 116 11.67 -1.09 9.06
CA PHE A 116 10.59 -1.99 9.46
C PHE A 116 10.77 -2.53 10.88
N THR A 117 12.01 -2.66 11.34
CA THR A 117 12.34 -3.22 12.66
C THR A 117 12.53 -2.16 13.75
N SER A 118 12.61 -0.87 13.41
CA SER A 118 12.75 0.22 14.39
C SER A 118 11.57 0.22 15.39
N GLU A 119 11.88 0.57 16.62
CA GLU A 119 10.94 0.55 17.73
C GLU A 119 9.94 1.70 17.64
N LYS A 120 8.78 1.52 18.28
CA LYS A 120 7.79 2.57 18.43
C LYS A 120 8.31 3.68 19.34
N VAL A 121 7.93 4.92 19.03
CA VAL A 121 8.17 6.06 19.92
C VAL A 121 7.27 5.92 21.15
N GLU A 122 7.82 6.13 22.34
CA GLU A 122 7.06 6.15 23.59
C GLU A 122 6.16 7.41 23.66
N ASP A 123 4.94 7.24 24.16
CA ASP A 123 3.97 8.31 24.39
C ASP A 123 3.09 7.98 25.61
N ASP A 124 2.65 8.97 26.32
CA ASP A 124 1.74 8.84 27.46
C ASP A 124 0.27 8.62 27.04
N LYS A 125 -0.04 8.92 25.77
CA LYS A 125 -1.37 8.73 25.17
C LYS A 125 -1.39 7.62 24.13
N ILE A 126 -2.56 7.03 23.95
CA ILE A 126 -2.81 6.03 22.92
C ILE A 126 -2.96 6.73 21.57
N ARG A 127 -2.07 6.43 20.64
CA ARG A 127 -2.03 7.04 19.32
C ARG A 127 -2.88 6.25 18.34
N ILE A 128 -3.96 6.89 17.90
CA ILE A 128 -4.84 6.38 16.85
C ILE A 128 -4.33 6.91 15.54
N PHE A 129 -3.85 6.02 14.69
CA PHE A 129 -3.08 6.35 13.48
C PHE A 129 -3.83 6.02 12.21
N TRP A 130 -3.69 6.91 11.24
CA TRP A 130 -4.01 6.68 9.84
C TRP A 130 -2.92 7.29 8.96
N CYS A 131 -2.61 6.61 7.84
CA CYS A 131 -1.65 7.10 6.85
C CYS A 131 -2.16 6.86 5.43
N GLY A 132 -1.95 7.84 4.54
CA GLY A 132 -2.35 7.73 3.14
C GLY A 132 -2.23 9.05 2.38
N GLY A 133 -2.76 9.09 1.16
CA GLY A 133 -2.79 10.28 0.30
C GLY A 133 -4.17 10.94 0.25
N ILE A 134 -4.25 12.08 -0.42
CA ILE A 134 -5.49 12.89 -0.56
C ILE A 134 -6.61 12.16 -1.31
N THR A 135 -6.29 11.13 -2.08
CA THR A 135 -7.28 10.29 -2.78
C THR A 135 -8.18 9.47 -1.84
N HIS A 136 -7.82 9.40 -0.55
CA HIS A 136 -8.59 8.74 0.52
C HIS A 136 -9.52 9.69 1.30
N GLU A 137 -9.80 10.88 0.78
CA GLU A 137 -10.68 11.84 1.49
C GLU A 137 -12.05 11.23 1.81
N GLY A 138 -12.70 10.59 0.84
CA GLY A 138 -13.98 9.91 1.03
C GLY A 138 -13.90 8.73 2.01
N ASP A 139 -12.79 8.01 2.04
CA ASP A 139 -12.58 6.91 2.99
C ASP A 139 -12.49 7.42 4.43
N LEU A 140 -11.81 8.55 4.66
CA LEU A 140 -11.73 9.16 5.98
C LEU A 140 -13.05 9.78 6.44
N GLU A 141 -13.91 10.20 5.51
CA GLU A 141 -15.21 10.77 5.86
C GLU A 141 -16.08 9.81 6.66
N ILE A 142 -15.98 8.48 6.42
CA ILE A 142 -16.73 7.47 7.18
C ILE A 142 -16.38 7.45 8.67
N LEU A 143 -15.21 7.99 9.04
CA LEU A 143 -14.77 8.06 10.44
C LEU A 143 -15.33 9.27 11.21
N LYS A 144 -15.97 10.24 10.57
CA LYS A 144 -16.49 11.45 11.23
C LYS A 144 -17.31 11.16 12.49
N ASN A 145 -18.30 10.28 12.38
CA ASN A 145 -19.19 9.95 13.50
C ASN A 145 -18.50 9.13 14.60
N PRO A 146 -17.77 8.04 14.29
CA PRO A 146 -16.96 7.33 15.27
C PRO A 146 -16.00 8.23 16.03
N VAL A 147 -15.24 9.07 15.30
CA VAL A 147 -14.24 9.98 15.88
C VAL A 147 -14.89 11.03 16.79
N ARG A 148 -16.06 11.58 16.44
CA ARG A 148 -16.78 12.48 17.32
C ARG A 148 -17.09 11.88 18.69
N ARG A 149 -17.38 10.56 18.73
CA ARG A 149 -17.64 9.83 19.99
C ARG A 149 -16.38 9.66 20.84
N LEU A 150 -15.18 9.74 20.25
CA LEU A 150 -13.91 9.64 20.97
C LEU A 150 -13.66 10.81 21.92
N MET A 151 -14.46 11.87 21.87
CA MET A 151 -14.40 12.95 22.86
C MET A 151 -14.53 12.45 24.31
N ALA A 152 -15.20 11.30 24.51
CA ALA A 152 -15.25 10.64 25.83
C ALA A 152 -13.88 10.11 26.30
N HIS A 153 -12.89 9.98 25.40
CA HIS A 153 -11.55 9.47 25.68
C HIS A 153 -10.45 10.53 25.41
N LYS A 154 -10.80 11.80 25.20
CA LYS A 154 -9.89 12.85 24.73
C LYS A 154 -8.59 12.98 25.53
N ASP A 155 -8.64 12.70 26.84
CA ASP A 155 -7.50 12.81 27.74
C ASP A 155 -6.54 11.60 27.65
N LYS A 156 -6.99 10.50 27.05
CA LYS A 156 -6.23 9.23 26.93
C LYS A 156 -5.67 8.99 25.53
N ILE A 157 -6.13 9.76 24.53
CA ILE A 157 -5.81 9.48 23.12
C ILE A 157 -5.19 10.69 22.43
N LYS A 158 -4.47 10.38 21.35
CA LYS A 158 -3.91 11.32 20.39
C LYS A 158 -4.17 10.80 18.98
N MET A 159 -4.68 11.67 18.10
CA MET A 159 -4.89 11.31 16.71
C MET A 159 -3.63 11.59 15.90
N VAL A 160 -3.15 10.64 15.11
CA VAL A 160 -1.95 10.80 14.29
C VAL A 160 -2.31 10.56 12.83
N ILE A 161 -2.13 11.58 12.00
CA ILE A 161 -2.41 11.50 10.55
C ILE A 161 -1.10 11.66 9.77
N GLY A 162 -0.77 10.64 8.96
CA GLY A 162 0.48 10.57 8.19
C GLY A 162 0.27 10.74 6.68
N GLY A 163 1.32 11.23 6.01
CA GLY A 163 1.33 11.42 4.55
C GLY A 163 0.91 12.82 4.10
N TYR A 164 0.81 13.77 5.04
CA TYR A 164 0.40 15.15 4.74
C TYR A 164 1.30 15.80 3.69
N ASN A 165 0.65 16.40 2.68
CA ASN A 165 1.30 17.15 1.61
C ASN A 165 0.43 18.37 1.24
N ASP A 166 1.00 19.56 1.32
CA ASP A 166 0.33 20.86 1.09
C ASP A 166 0.95 21.64 -0.09
N GLU A 167 1.51 20.95 -1.08
CA GLU A 167 2.23 21.56 -2.22
C GLU A 167 1.36 22.53 -3.04
N ASN A 168 0.04 22.33 -3.07
CA ASN A 168 -0.88 23.22 -3.79
C ASN A 168 -2.19 23.45 -3.00
N GLN A 169 -3.00 24.42 -3.47
CA GLN A 169 -4.24 24.81 -2.79
C GLN A 169 -5.27 23.67 -2.69
N LEU A 170 -5.39 22.84 -3.74
CA LEU A 170 -6.31 21.69 -3.75
C LEU A 170 -5.88 20.64 -2.73
N SER A 171 -4.60 20.27 -2.74
CA SER A 171 -4.03 19.34 -1.76
C SER A 171 -4.24 19.84 -0.34
N LYS A 172 -3.93 21.12 -0.07
CA LYS A 172 -4.14 21.73 1.24
C LYS A 172 -5.60 21.67 1.67
N TRP A 173 -6.55 22.02 0.79
CA TRP A 173 -7.98 21.99 1.09
C TRP A 173 -8.48 20.60 1.41
N LEU A 174 -8.07 19.58 0.63
CA LEU A 174 -8.40 18.18 0.89
C LEU A 174 -7.82 17.70 2.22
N TRP A 175 -6.56 18.01 2.49
CA TRP A 175 -5.94 17.67 3.77
C TRP A 175 -6.62 18.33 4.96
N ASP A 176 -7.01 19.61 4.86
CA ASP A 176 -7.75 20.29 5.93
C ASP A 176 -9.09 19.59 6.23
N LYS A 177 -9.80 19.11 5.19
CA LYS A 177 -10.99 18.26 5.36
C LYS A 177 -10.67 16.95 6.08
N MET A 178 -9.67 16.22 5.60
CA MET A 178 -9.26 14.93 6.15
C MET A 178 -8.84 15.06 7.62
N VAL A 179 -8.04 16.06 7.94
CA VAL A 179 -7.66 16.38 9.33
C VAL A 179 -8.91 16.69 10.16
N SER A 180 -9.84 17.50 9.63
CA SER A 180 -11.10 17.79 10.32
C SER A 180 -11.92 16.54 10.63
N TYR A 181 -12.04 15.61 9.68
CA TYR A 181 -12.74 14.33 9.88
C TYR A 181 -12.09 13.48 10.95
N PHE A 182 -10.77 13.35 10.86
CA PHE A 182 -9.98 12.46 11.70
C PHE A 182 -9.73 13.00 13.12
N THR A 183 -9.90 14.31 13.37
CA THR A 183 -9.63 14.96 14.65
C THR A 183 -10.84 15.58 15.31
N ASN A 184 -12.05 15.29 14.80
CA ASN A 184 -13.28 15.98 15.22
C ASN A 184 -13.15 17.51 15.15
N SER A 185 -12.83 18.03 13.97
CA SER A 185 -12.60 19.44 13.73
C SER A 185 -11.52 20.04 14.66
N LYS A 186 -10.42 19.31 14.82
CA LYS A 186 -9.26 19.69 15.67
C LYS A 186 -9.56 19.79 17.17
N LYS A 187 -10.67 19.19 17.63
CA LYS A 187 -11.03 19.15 19.06
C LYS A 187 -10.31 18.07 19.85
N LEU A 188 -9.85 17.01 19.17
CA LEU A 188 -8.98 15.98 19.74
C LEU A 188 -7.53 16.40 19.57
N GLU A 189 -6.70 16.09 20.56
CA GLU A 189 -5.25 16.26 20.41
C GLU A 189 -4.74 15.48 19.20
N HIS A 190 -3.88 16.10 18.41
CA HIS A 190 -3.44 15.47 17.16
C HIS A 190 -2.04 15.88 16.73
N VAL A 191 -1.44 15.02 15.93
CA VAL A 191 -0.16 15.22 15.24
C VAL A 191 -0.38 15.01 13.75
N ILE A 192 0.20 15.88 12.94
CA ILE A 192 0.22 15.78 11.47
C ILE A 192 1.65 15.46 11.06
N LEU A 193 1.84 14.30 10.44
CA LEU A 193 3.13 13.87 9.91
C LEU A 193 3.17 14.14 8.41
N LYS A 194 4.17 14.88 7.96
CA LYS A 194 4.39 15.11 6.52
C LYS A 194 4.77 13.80 5.82
N GLY A 195 4.47 13.75 4.52
CA GLY A 195 4.99 12.69 3.66
C GLY A 195 6.52 12.62 3.73
N THR A 196 7.06 11.42 3.67
CA THR A 196 8.50 11.16 3.73
C THR A 196 8.95 10.40 2.49
N THR A 197 10.27 10.28 2.33
CA THR A 197 10.85 9.42 1.29
C THR A 197 10.58 7.93 1.57
N PRO A 198 10.57 7.07 0.54
CA PRO A 198 10.26 5.65 0.70
C PRO A 198 11.13 4.91 1.73
N ASP A 199 12.39 5.29 1.87
CA ASP A 199 13.34 4.72 2.83
C ASP A 199 13.04 5.08 4.30
N LYS A 200 12.21 6.11 4.53
CA LYS A 200 11.79 6.60 5.85
C LYS A 200 10.29 6.45 6.10
N TYR A 201 9.55 5.90 5.14
CA TYR A 201 8.09 5.83 5.20
C TYR A 201 7.58 5.15 6.47
N MET A 202 8.23 4.06 6.87
CA MET A 202 7.81 3.28 8.03
C MET A 202 8.02 3.99 9.38
N SER A 203 8.78 5.08 9.43
CA SER A 203 8.92 5.89 10.66
C SER A 203 7.59 6.51 11.12
N MET A 204 6.64 6.74 10.19
CA MET A 204 5.31 7.21 10.57
C MET A 204 4.55 6.20 11.42
N TYR A 205 4.75 4.89 11.19
CA TYR A 205 4.11 3.80 11.93
C TYR A 205 4.68 3.62 13.35
N GLU A 206 5.84 4.20 13.65
CA GLU A 206 6.40 4.27 15.02
C GLU A 206 5.53 5.13 15.94
N GLN A 207 4.69 6.00 15.35
CA GLN A 207 3.73 6.85 16.04
C GLN A 207 2.33 6.18 16.17
N ALA A 208 2.23 4.85 16.06
CA ALA A 208 0.95 4.16 16.00
C ALA A 208 0.77 3.16 17.15
N ASP A 209 -0.36 3.24 17.85
CA ASP A 209 -0.80 2.21 18.82
C ASP A 209 -2.06 1.49 18.35
N ILE A 210 -2.88 2.12 17.50
CA ILE A 210 -4.05 1.54 16.85
C ILE A 210 -4.09 2.10 15.42
N MET A 211 -4.07 1.24 14.40
CA MET A 211 -4.19 1.63 13.00
C MET A 211 -5.65 1.57 12.54
N LEU A 212 -6.11 2.62 11.87
CA LEU A 212 -7.40 2.63 11.18
C LEU A 212 -7.18 2.46 9.68
N VAL A 213 -7.91 1.53 9.08
CA VAL A 213 -7.89 1.27 7.64
C VAL A 213 -9.31 1.41 7.08
N PRO A 214 -9.84 2.65 7.00
CA PRO A 214 -11.11 2.90 6.36
C PRO A 214 -10.95 2.79 4.84
N LEU A 215 -11.88 2.09 4.20
CA LEU A 215 -11.98 2.01 2.75
C LEU A 215 -13.44 1.85 2.35
N LEU A 216 -13.88 2.66 1.37
CA LEU A 216 -15.16 2.48 0.72
C LEU A 216 -15.05 1.37 -0.33
N GLY A 217 -15.91 0.38 -0.24
CA GLY A 217 -15.93 -0.72 -1.20
C GLY A 217 -16.33 -0.23 -2.59
N SER A 218 -15.53 -0.57 -3.59
CA SER A 218 -15.80 -0.31 -5.01
C SER A 218 -15.06 -1.31 -5.90
N LYS A 219 -15.44 -1.40 -7.17
CA LYS A 219 -14.72 -2.24 -8.14
C LYS A 219 -13.25 -1.83 -8.28
N TRP A 220 -12.96 -0.53 -8.17
CA TRP A 220 -11.60 -0.03 -8.20
C TRP A 220 -10.85 -0.33 -6.90
N ALA A 221 -11.48 -0.12 -5.75
CA ALA A 221 -10.87 -0.44 -4.45
C ALA A 221 -10.49 -1.93 -4.35
N ALA A 222 -11.26 -2.81 -4.97
CA ALA A 222 -10.97 -4.24 -5.05
C ALA A 222 -9.69 -4.58 -5.85
N GLY A 223 -9.23 -3.66 -6.69
CA GLY A 223 -7.96 -3.76 -7.43
C GLY A 223 -6.73 -3.27 -6.65
N LYS A 224 -6.91 -2.75 -5.42
CA LYS A 224 -5.81 -2.36 -4.53
C LYS A 224 -5.21 -3.57 -3.82
N SER A 225 -4.07 -3.34 -3.15
CA SER A 225 -3.43 -4.36 -2.33
C SER A 225 -3.74 -4.21 -0.83
N ASN A 226 -3.38 -5.22 -0.04
CA ASN A 226 -3.54 -5.25 1.41
C ASN A 226 -2.37 -4.59 2.17
N LEU A 227 -1.53 -3.80 1.52
CA LEU A 227 -0.25 -3.29 2.03
C LEU A 227 -0.39 -2.59 3.40
N LYS A 228 -1.47 -1.84 3.64
CA LYS A 228 -1.70 -1.18 4.94
C LYS A 228 -1.78 -2.16 6.13
N LEU A 229 -2.30 -3.38 5.90
CA LEU A 229 -2.29 -4.41 6.94
C LEU A 229 -0.87 -4.91 7.22
N LEU A 230 -0.07 -5.07 6.16
CA LEU A 230 1.31 -5.55 6.26
C LEU A 230 2.22 -4.53 6.95
N GLU A 231 2.06 -3.26 6.62
CA GLU A 231 2.79 -2.14 7.24
C GLU A 231 2.48 -2.02 8.74
N ALA A 232 1.21 -2.14 9.12
CA ALA A 232 0.82 -2.19 10.53
C ALA A 232 1.37 -3.44 11.23
N ALA A 233 1.32 -4.58 10.55
CA ALA A 233 1.77 -5.86 11.07
C ALA A 233 3.26 -5.89 11.44
N VAL A 234 4.12 -5.32 10.59
CA VAL A 234 5.58 -5.32 10.85
C VAL A 234 5.94 -4.49 12.09
N LYS A 235 5.12 -3.49 12.41
CA LYS A 235 5.27 -2.65 13.63
C LYS A 235 4.46 -3.19 14.83
N GLY A 236 3.81 -4.34 14.69
CA GLY A 236 2.99 -4.90 15.77
C GLY A 236 1.82 -3.99 16.19
N VAL A 237 1.22 -3.27 15.22
CA VAL A 237 0.10 -2.36 15.46
C VAL A 237 -1.22 -3.08 15.19
N PRO A 238 -2.13 -3.17 16.16
CA PRO A 238 -3.47 -3.70 15.95
C PRO A 238 -4.25 -2.85 14.96
N VAL A 239 -5.04 -3.50 14.09
CA VAL A 239 -5.73 -2.85 12.98
C VAL A 239 -7.24 -2.97 13.15
N ILE A 240 -7.94 -1.85 12.92
CA ILE A 240 -9.40 -1.80 12.70
C ILE A 240 -9.60 -1.50 11.21
N CYS A 241 -10.25 -2.41 10.47
CA CYS A 241 -10.29 -2.40 9.02
C CYS A 241 -11.70 -2.57 8.45
N SER A 242 -12.04 -1.80 7.41
CA SER A 242 -13.25 -2.02 6.62
C SER A 242 -13.27 -3.44 6.05
N ALA A 243 -14.38 -4.17 6.22
CA ALA A 243 -14.58 -5.52 5.69
C ALA A 243 -14.96 -5.46 4.20
N VAL A 244 -14.07 -4.94 3.38
CA VAL A 244 -14.22 -4.79 1.91
C VAL A 244 -12.97 -5.29 1.19
N GLU A 245 -13.11 -5.67 -0.09
CA GLU A 245 -11.94 -5.93 -0.93
C GLU A 245 -11.07 -4.65 -1.04
N PRO A 246 -9.73 -4.80 -1.01
CA PRO A 246 -8.93 -6.03 -1.07
C PRO A 246 -8.75 -6.73 0.30
N TYR A 247 -9.03 -6.03 1.41
CA TYR A 247 -8.65 -6.48 2.75
C TYR A 247 -9.37 -7.76 3.17
N ILE A 248 -10.68 -7.88 2.85
CA ILE A 248 -11.48 -9.06 3.25
C ILE A 248 -11.05 -10.36 2.52
N ASN A 249 -10.25 -10.25 1.46
CA ASN A 249 -9.65 -11.42 0.81
C ASN A 249 -8.66 -12.16 1.74
N ASP A 250 -8.16 -11.45 2.76
CA ASP A 250 -7.39 -11.98 3.87
C ASP A 250 -8.26 -12.11 5.13
N PHE A 251 -9.41 -12.78 5.02
CA PHE A 251 -10.36 -12.95 6.14
C PHE A 251 -9.74 -13.62 7.38
N ASP A 252 -8.62 -14.34 7.22
CA ASP A 252 -7.81 -14.94 8.27
C ASP A 252 -6.87 -13.95 8.98
N ALA A 253 -6.78 -12.70 8.48
CA ALA A 253 -5.99 -11.66 9.13
C ALA A 253 -6.59 -11.33 10.51
N PRO A 254 -5.79 -11.32 11.58
CA PRO A 254 -6.26 -11.05 12.93
C PRO A 254 -6.49 -9.57 13.18
N VAL A 255 -7.40 -8.98 12.43
CA VAL A 255 -7.83 -7.58 12.53
C VAL A 255 -9.24 -7.46 13.07
N LEU A 256 -9.62 -6.30 13.54
CA LEU A 256 -10.99 -6.00 13.96
C LEU A 256 -11.79 -5.52 12.74
N TRP A 257 -12.57 -6.43 12.17
CA TRP A 257 -13.36 -6.18 10.96
C TRP A 257 -14.54 -5.25 11.22
N VAL A 258 -14.69 -4.25 10.37
CA VAL A 258 -15.81 -3.30 10.38
C VAL A 258 -16.76 -3.63 9.24
N TYR A 259 -17.93 -4.17 9.60
CA TYR A 259 -19.00 -4.49 8.67
C TYR A 259 -20.04 -3.36 8.57
N ASN A 260 -20.15 -2.54 9.62
CA ASN A 260 -21.07 -1.42 9.67
C ASN A 260 -20.49 -0.24 10.47
N GLN A 261 -21.12 0.92 10.35
CA GLN A 261 -20.62 2.17 10.91
C GLN A 261 -20.42 2.14 12.43
N SER A 262 -21.22 1.36 13.16
CA SER A 262 -21.14 1.27 14.63
C SER A 262 -19.91 0.47 15.10
N ASP A 263 -19.38 -0.43 14.26
CA ASP A 263 -18.23 -1.27 14.60
C ASP A 263 -16.97 -0.43 14.81
N TRP A 264 -16.80 0.67 14.06
CA TRP A 264 -15.65 1.57 14.23
C TRP A 264 -15.49 2.02 15.68
N TYR A 265 -16.54 2.60 16.26
CA TYR A 265 -16.46 3.07 17.64
C TYR A 265 -16.39 1.91 18.65
N LYS A 266 -17.09 0.82 18.41
CA LYS A 266 -17.04 -0.39 19.26
C LYS A 266 -15.61 -0.91 19.38
N HIS A 267 -14.91 -1.07 18.25
CA HIS A 267 -13.54 -1.58 18.21
C HIS A 267 -12.53 -0.55 18.75
N LEU A 268 -12.69 0.74 18.44
CA LEU A 268 -11.89 1.81 19.04
C LEU A 268 -12.03 1.82 20.54
N ASN A 269 -13.25 1.83 21.07
CA ASN A 269 -13.49 1.83 22.51
C ASN A 269 -12.89 0.58 23.19
N PHE A 270 -12.96 -0.58 22.54
CA PHE A 270 -12.36 -1.82 23.04
C PHE A 270 -10.84 -1.67 23.13
N LEU A 271 -10.16 -1.31 22.04
CA LEU A 271 -8.71 -1.20 22.04
C LEU A 271 -8.18 -0.03 22.89
N ILE A 272 -8.93 1.06 23.06
CA ILE A 272 -8.53 2.18 23.94
C ILE A 272 -8.51 1.72 25.40
N ASN A 273 -9.49 0.93 25.84
CA ASN A 273 -9.61 0.54 27.23
C ASN A 273 -8.85 -0.74 27.61
N ASP A 274 -8.40 -1.52 26.64
CA ASP A 274 -7.71 -2.80 26.88
C ASP A 274 -6.31 -2.81 26.27
N LYS A 275 -5.29 -2.52 27.10
CA LYS A 275 -3.86 -2.57 26.69
C LYS A 275 -3.44 -3.98 26.28
N GLN A 276 -3.92 -5.00 26.99
CA GLN A 276 -3.54 -6.38 26.70
C GLN A 276 -4.09 -6.83 25.33
N ALA A 277 -5.32 -6.43 25.01
CA ALA A 277 -5.89 -6.69 23.68
C ALA A 277 -5.05 -6.01 22.59
N ARG A 278 -4.61 -4.76 22.77
CA ARG A 278 -3.72 -4.09 21.78
C ARG A 278 -2.46 -4.89 21.53
N LEU A 279 -1.80 -5.37 22.58
CA LEU A 279 -0.58 -6.18 22.46
C LEU A 279 -0.84 -7.52 21.76
N GLN A 280 -1.91 -8.22 22.14
CA GLN A 280 -2.26 -9.51 21.53
C GLN A 280 -2.63 -9.39 20.05
N TYR A 281 -3.44 -8.41 19.66
CA TYR A 281 -3.78 -8.19 18.26
C TYR A 281 -2.56 -7.76 17.45
N GLY A 282 -1.69 -6.90 18.01
CA GLY A 282 -0.43 -6.51 17.38
C GLY A 282 0.50 -7.70 17.16
N GLN A 283 0.67 -8.57 18.14
CA GLN A 283 1.48 -9.78 18.00
C GLN A 283 0.91 -10.74 16.94
N LYS A 284 -0.40 -11.02 17.01
CA LYS A 284 -1.07 -11.94 16.08
C LYS A 284 -0.95 -11.48 14.63
N ILE A 285 -1.13 -10.17 14.35
CA ILE A 285 -1.02 -9.67 12.98
C ILE A 285 0.42 -9.72 12.48
N THR A 286 1.43 -9.51 13.35
CA THR A 286 2.83 -9.70 13.01
C THR A 286 3.13 -11.15 12.62
N GLU A 287 2.69 -12.12 13.42
CA GLU A 287 2.89 -13.54 13.16
C GLU A 287 2.19 -13.99 11.86
N TRP A 288 0.97 -13.50 11.62
CA TRP A 288 0.24 -13.74 10.38
C TRP A 288 1.00 -13.21 9.16
N ALA A 289 1.46 -11.95 9.20
CA ALA A 289 2.18 -11.35 8.08
C ALA A 289 3.54 -12.02 7.84
N LYS A 290 4.28 -12.37 8.89
CA LYS A 290 5.54 -13.14 8.77
C LYS A 290 5.35 -14.47 8.05
N ARG A 291 4.27 -15.18 8.37
CA ARG A 291 3.99 -16.48 7.76
C ARG A 291 3.56 -16.37 6.30
N LYS A 292 2.81 -15.33 5.93
CA LYS A 292 2.10 -15.25 4.65
C LYS A 292 2.74 -14.27 3.65
N TYR A 293 3.41 -13.24 4.15
CA TYR A 293 3.86 -12.08 3.39
C TYR A 293 5.32 -11.69 3.67
N ASN A 294 6.16 -12.65 4.02
CA ASN A 294 7.59 -12.41 4.19
C ASN A 294 8.25 -12.22 2.82
N LEU A 295 8.94 -11.09 2.64
CA LEU A 295 9.58 -10.74 1.37
C LEU A 295 10.63 -11.78 0.93
N SER A 296 11.37 -12.40 1.87
CA SER A 296 12.34 -13.42 1.53
C SER A 296 11.69 -14.63 0.85
N GLU A 297 10.50 -15.06 1.32
CA GLU A 297 9.76 -16.18 0.75
C GLU A 297 9.16 -15.83 -0.63
N VAL A 298 8.56 -14.64 -0.76
CA VAL A 298 8.04 -14.16 -2.06
C VAL A 298 9.16 -14.03 -3.08
N ASN A 299 10.35 -13.61 -2.65
CA ASN A 299 11.52 -13.51 -3.52
C ASN A 299 12.03 -14.88 -4.02
N ILE A 300 11.79 -16.00 -3.33
CA ILE A 300 12.11 -17.34 -3.84
C ILE A 300 11.29 -17.60 -5.11
N THR A 301 9.98 -17.35 -5.06
CA THR A 301 9.08 -17.52 -6.22
C THR A 301 9.45 -16.56 -7.35
N ARG A 302 9.72 -15.28 -7.03
CA ARG A 302 10.16 -14.29 -8.03
C ARG A 302 11.43 -14.70 -8.74
N LYS A 303 12.46 -15.14 -8.01
CA LYS A 303 13.74 -15.59 -8.57
C LYS A 303 13.59 -16.82 -9.46
N ALA A 304 12.76 -17.78 -9.07
CA ALA A 304 12.48 -18.96 -9.88
C ALA A 304 11.83 -18.58 -11.22
N ALA A 305 10.78 -17.76 -11.19
CA ALA A 305 10.08 -17.31 -12.39
C ALA A 305 10.99 -16.50 -13.33
N PHE A 306 11.83 -15.62 -12.80
CA PHE A 306 12.78 -14.85 -13.61
C PHE A 306 13.87 -15.74 -14.22
N ALA A 307 14.37 -16.73 -13.48
CA ALA A 307 15.35 -17.69 -14.01
C ALA A 307 14.77 -18.55 -15.15
N ASP A 308 13.48 -18.91 -15.06
CA ASP A 308 12.81 -19.67 -16.12
C ASP A 308 12.51 -18.77 -17.33
N LEU A 309 12.16 -17.50 -17.12
CA LEU A 309 11.95 -16.53 -18.19
C LEU A 309 13.20 -16.28 -19.03
N ILE A 310 14.38 -16.23 -18.40
CA ILE A 310 15.67 -16.02 -19.09
C ILE A 310 16.04 -17.22 -19.95
N LYS A 311 15.64 -18.43 -19.58
CA LYS A 311 15.95 -19.66 -20.33
C LYS A 311 15.03 -19.88 -21.53
N ALA A 312 13.82 -19.31 -21.51
CA ALA A 312 12.82 -19.42 -22.57
C ALA A 312 13.14 -18.47 -23.73
#